data_09966c28eda178687548e2796d0dc0cc
#
_entry.id   09966c28eda178687548e2796d0dc0cc
#
_cell.length_a   1.000
_cell.length_b   1.000
_cell.length_c   1.000
_cell.angle_alpha   90.00
_cell.angle_beta   90.00
_cell.angle_gamma   90.00
#
_symmetry.space_group_name_H-M   'P 1'
#
loop_
_entity.id
_entity.type
_entity.pdbx_description
1 polymer ?
#
loop_
_entity_poly.entity_id
_entity_poly.type
_entity_poly.pdbx_seq_one_letter_code
_entity_poly.pdbx_strand_id
1 'polypeptide(L)'
;IFQVKEEKIKVAGVGYNDKIFFQTGEKKEKKESFQIIFAGKVSEKKGVCSLLRAFSYLPYPKEKLKVVLAGGHGPEEEYEQIQQLAIECRYPVQFLGMLSQAELAEQFRQSDVFILPSFFEGLALVNIEAMACGCKVVCSDIPGMKDWFEENVPGEQITFVKLPRMENADEPVAEELPAFEQRLAEALRQKLEQTEEETPQISQISWRKISECVLR
;
A
#
# COMPACT_ATOMS: atom_id res chain seq x y z
N ILE A 1 -5.96 36.36 -2.91
CA ILE A 1 -5.12 35.57 -2.00
C ILE A 1 -5.42 36.11 -0.61
N PHE A 2 -5.91 35.26 0.29
CA PHE A 2 -6.30 35.62 1.65
C PHE A 2 -5.03 35.95 2.45
N GLN A 3 -4.93 37.20 2.94
CA GLN A 3 -3.87 37.61 3.86
C GLN A 3 -4.22 37.13 5.27
N VAL A 4 -4.05 35.82 5.54
CA VAL A 4 -4.19 35.29 6.89
C VAL A 4 -2.82 35.36 7.56
N LYS A 5 -2.77 35.93 8.76
CA LYS A 5 -1.53 35.98 9.55
C LYS A 5 -1.09 34.57 9.91
N GLU A 6 0.21 34.31 9.82
CA GLU A 6 0.80 32.99 10.04
C GLU A 6 0.45 32.38 11.41
N GLU A 7 0.39 33.20 12.45
CA GLU A 7 -0.07 32.86 13.80
C GLU A 7 -1.50 32.29 13.90
N LYS A 8 -2.32 32.50 12.85
CA LYS A 8 -3.71 32.00 12.74
C LYS A 8 -3.79 30.72 11.87
N ILE A 9 -2.67 30.25 11.39
CA ILE A 9 -2.61 29.05 10.56
C ILE A 9 -2.08 27.90 11.42
N LYS A 10 -2.86 26.83 11.54
CA LYS A 10 -2.44 25.61 12.21
C LYS A 10 -2.45 24.46 11.21
N VAL A 11 -1.30 23.82 11.03
CA VAL A 11 -1.20 22.60 10.21
C VAL A 11 -1.69 21.45 11.07
N ALA A 12 -2.81 20.84 10.65
CA ALA A 12 -3.45 19.77 11.42
C ALA A 12 -2.97 18.36 11.01
N GLY A 13 -2.25 18.26 9.89
CA GLY A 13 -1.83 16.97 9.34
C GLY A 13 -2.94 16.23 8.60
N VAL A 14 -2.74 14.94 8.37
CA VAL A 14 -3.68 14.03 7.72
C VAL A 14 -3.94 12.81 8.59
N GLY A 15 -5.12 12.22 8.46
CA GLY A 15 -5.51 11.09 9.29
C GLY A 15 -6.36 10.07 8.54
N TYR A 16 -6.57 8.93 9.20
CA TYR A 16 -7.44 7.86 8.71
C TYR A 16 -8.72 7.77 9.54
N ASN A 17 -9.72 7.08 9.03
CA ASN A 17 -10.98 6.84 9.72
C ASN A 17 -10.90 5.62 10.64
N ASP A 18 -10.60 5.83 11.92
CA ASP A 18 -10.44 4.79 12.94
C ASP A 18 -11.75 4.04 13.31
N LYS A 19 -12.90 4.48 12.79
CA LYS A 19 -14.18 3.77 12.94
C LYS A 19 -14.38 2.70 11.85
N ILE A 20 -13.66 2.79 10.76
CA ILE A 20 -13.75 1.87 9.60
C ILE A 20 -12.52 0.97 9.55
N PHE A 21 -11.33 1.58 9.63
CA PHE A 21 -10.07 0.87 9.54
C PHE A 21 -9.53 0.58 10.94
N PHE A 22 -9.66 -0.67 11.38
CA PHE A 22 -9.20 -1.16 12.69
C PHE A 22 -9.03 -2.68 12.68
N GLN A 23 -8.23 -3.19 13.60
CA GLN A 23 -8.10 -4.64 13.84
C GLN A 23 -9.25 -5.13 14.72
N THR A 24 -9.86 -6.26 14.37
CA THR A 24 -10.98 -6.85 15.13
C THR A 24 -10.53 -7.55 16.43
N GLY A 25 -9.23 -7.65 16.68
CA GLY A 25 -8.69 -8.36 17.85
C GLY A 25 -8.70 -9.89 17.73
N GLU A 26 -9.33 -10.42 16.70
CA GLU A 26 -9.25 -11.86 16.40
C GLU A 26 -7.88 -12.16 15.81
N LYS A 27 -7.18 -13.14 16.39
CA LYS A 27 -5.93 -13.63 15.81
C LYS A 27 -6.24 -14.18 14.42
N LYS A 28 -5.50 -13.72 13.42
CA LYS A 28 -5.56 -14.34 12.10
C LYS A 28 -5.24 -15.82 12.28
N GLU A 29 -6.19 -16.68 11.94
CA GLU A 29 -5.94 -18.12 11.92
C GLU A 29 -4.72 -18.38 11.03
N LYS A 30 -3.93 -19.41 11.39
CA LYS A 30 -2.74 -19.79 10.61
C LYS A 30 -3.21 -20.25 9.24
N LYS A 31 -3.20 -19.33 8.28
CA LYS A 31 -3.68 -19.58 6.94
C LYS A 31 -2.74 -20.54 6.20
N GLU A 32 -3.33 -21.39 5.38
CA GLU A 32 -2.56 -22.27 4.49
C GLU A 32 -1.90 -21.48 3.34
N SER A 33 -2.41 -20.28 3.02
CA SER A 33 -1.90 -19.42 1.95
C SER A 33 -1.92 -17.95 2.36
N PHE A 34 -0.99 -17.17 1.82
CA PHE A 34 -0.89 -15.73 1.99
C PHE A 34 -1.79 -14.99 1.01
N GLN A 35 -2.31 -13.84 1.44
CA GLN A 35 -2.99 -12.89 0.58
C GLN A 35 -2.22 -11.57 0.54
N ILE A 36 -1.84 -11.16 -0.67
CA ILE A 36 -1.27 -9.82 -0.93
C ILE A 36 -2.36 -8.96 -1.56
N ILE A 37 -2.54 -7.74 -1.04
CA ILE A 37 -3.50 -6.79 -1.58
C ILE A 37 -2.83 -5.51 -2.04
N PHE A 38 -3.24 -5.04 -3.22
CA PHE A 38 -3.05 -3.68 -3.70
C PHE A 38 -4.38 -2.94 -3.63
N ALA A 39 -4.37 -1.66 -3.25
CA ALA A 39 -5.55 -0.81 -3.30
C ALA A 39 -5.21 0.57 -3.86
N GLY A 40 -5.86 0.95 -4.94
CA GLY A 40 -5.63 2.18 -5.68
C GLY A 40 -6.11 2.06 -7.12
N LYS A 41 -5.84 3.09 -7.94
CA LYS A 41 -6.12 3.01 -9.37
C LYS A 41 -5.25 1.92 -9.99
N VAL A 42 -5.88 0.95 -10.65
CA VAL A 42 -5.17 -0.11 -11.38
C VAL A 42 -4.57 0.51 -12.64
N SER A 43 -3.28 0.83 -12.59
CA SER A 43 -2.56 1.52 -13.67
C SER A 43 -1.05 1.29 -13.57
N GLU A 44 -0.34 1.56 -14.65
CA GLU A 44 1.13 1.48 -14.71
C GLU A 44 1.78 2.47 -13.76
N LYS A 45 1.29 3.72 -13.69
CA LYS A 45 1.79 4.76 -12.76
C LYS A 45 1.68 4.38 -11.28
N LYS A 46 0.73 3.49 -10.95
CA LYS A 46 0.60 2.89 -9.62
C LYS A 46 1.45 1.62 -9.45
N GLY A 47 2.31 1.31 -10.43
CA GLY A 47 3.26 0.22 -10.38
C GLY A 47 2.64 -1.18 -10.50
N VAL A 48 1.37 -1.29 -10.95
CA VAL A 48 0.67 -2.59 -10.99
C VAL A 48 1.35 -3.55 -11.97
N CYS A 49 1.86 -3.06 -13.12
CA CYS A 49 2.61 -3.90 -14.06
C CYS A 49 3.89 -4.46 -13.43
N SER A 50 4.67 -3.62 -12.74
CA SER A 50 5.87 -4.05 -12.02
C SER A 50 5.54 -5.00 -10.87
N LEU A 51 4.43 -4.79 -10.17
CA LEU A 51 3.96 -5.71 -9.13
C LEU A 51 3.68 -7.10 -9.70
N LEU A 52 2.92 -7.20 -10.79
CA LEU A 52 2.58 -8.48 -11.41
C LEU A 52 3.83 -9.22 -11.90
N ARG A 53 4.81 -8.51 -12.46
CA ARG A 53 6.09 -9.09 -12.88
C ARG A 53 6.96 -9.51 -11.69
N ALA A 54 6.94 -8.73 -10.59
CA ALA A 54 7.69 -9.04 -9.37
C ALA A 54 7.32 -10.41 -8.77
N PHE A 55 6.08 -10.85 -8.94
CA PHE A 55 5.65 -12.15 -8.45
C PHE A 55 6.39 -13.34 -9.08
N SER A 56 6.97 -13.19 -10.27
CA SER A 56 7.80 -14.25 -10.89
C SER A 56 9.07 -14.57 -10.11
N TYR A 57 9.55 -13.63 -9.29
CA TYR A 57 10.75 -13.79 -8.46
C TYR A 57 10.46 -14.41 -7.08
N LEU A 58 9.18 -14.59 -6.70
CA LEU A 58 8.84 -15.18 -5.40
C LEU A 58 8.98 -16.71 -5.43
N PRO A 59 9.56 -17.34 -4.38
CA PRO A 59 9.85 -18.77 -4.38
C PRO A 59 8.68 -19.66 -3.93
N TYR A 60 7.49 -19.08 -3.70
CA TYR A 60 6.36 -19.83 -3.14
C TYR A 60 5.66 -20.70 -4.20
N PRO A 61 5.12 -21.87 -3.82
CA PRO A 61 4.17 -22.61 -4.64
C PRO A 61 2.93 -21.80 -4.99
N LYS A 62 2.31 -22.06 -6.14
CA LYS A 62 1.14 -21.30 -6.64
C LYS A 62 -0.01 -21.25 -5.64
N GLU A 63 -0.21 -22.33 -4.90
CA GLU A 63 -1.31 -22.49 -3.94
C GLU A 63 -1.08 -21.72 -2.63
N LYS A 64 0.14 -21.25 -2.40
CA LYS A 64 0.53 -20.57 -1.16
C LYS A 64 0.34 -19.07 -1.19
N LEU A 65 -0.04 -18.51 -2.35
CA LEU A 65 -0.18 -17.06 -2.48
C LEU A 65 -1.31 -16.70 -3.44
N LYS A 66 -2.11 -15.71 -3.08
CA LYS A 66 -3.06 -15.06 -3.97
C LYS A 66 -2.89 -13.55 -3.92
N VAL A 67 -3.26 -12.89 -5.01
CA VAL A 67 -3.15 -11.44 -5.20
C VAL A 67 -4.53 -10.84 -5.39
N VAL A 68 -4.79 -9.75 -4.70
CA VAL A 68 -6.04 -8.99 -4.80
C VAL A 68 -5.72 -7.57 -5.26
N LEU A 69 -6.38 -7.12 -6.31
CA LEU A 69 -6.28 -5.77 -6.84
C LEU A 69 -7.63 -5.06 -6.64
N ALA A 70 -7.66 -4.07 -5.73
CA ALA A 70 -8.85 -3.30 -5.39
C ALA A 70 -8.72 -1.87 -5.93
N GLY A 71 -9.72 -1.41 -6.68
CA GLY A 71 -9.80 -0.06 -7.22
C GLY A 71 -10.31 -0.02 -8.65
N GLY A 72 -10.62 1.18 -9.12
CA GLY A 72 -10.95 1.43 -10.51
C GLY A 72 -9.70 1.42 -11.40
N HIS A 73 -9.91 1.41 -12.70
CA HIS A 73 -8.84 1.42 -13.70
C HIS A 73 -8.73 2.76 -14.46
N GLY A 74 -7.69 2.88 -15.25
CA GLY A 74 -7.45 3.97 -16.19
C GLY A 74 -8.12 3.74 -17.56
N PRO A 75 -7.45 4.17 -18.65
CA PRO A 75 -7.89 3.85 -20.01
C PRO A 75 -8.05 2.33 -20.19
N GLU A 76 -9.03 1.94 -21.03
CA GLU A 76 -9.37 0.52 -21.25
C GLU A 76 -8.17 -0.26 -21.81
N GLU A 77 -7.46 0.32 -22.76
CA GLU A 77 -6.28 -0.31 -23.38
C GLU A 77 -5.18 -0.66 -22.34
N GLU A 78 -4.91 0.25 -21.41
CA GLU A 78 -3.97 0.00 -20.30
C GLU A 78 -4.49 -1.11 -19.38
N TYR A 79 -5.78 -1.10 -19.10
CA TYR A 79 -6.41 -2.09 -18.25
C TYR A 79 -6.38 -3.49 -18.86
N GLU A 80 -6.67 -3.62 -20.16
CA GLU A 80 -6.55 -4.88 -20.91
C GLU A 80 -5.13 -5.45 -20.86
N GLN A 81 -4.10 -4.59 -20.98
CA GLN A 81 -2.71 -5.00 -20.85
C GLN A 81 -2.39 -5.53 -19.43
N ILE A 82 -2.91 -4.87 -18.39
CA ILE A 82 -2.76 -5.31 -17.01
C ILE A 82 -3.49 -6.64 -16.77
N GLN A 83 -4.68 -6.82 -17.33
CA GLN A 83 -5.40 -8.08 -17.25
C GLN A 83 -4.64 -9.23 -17.92
N GLN A 84 -4.00 -8.97 -19.07
CA GLN A 84 -3.18 -9.96 -19.75
C GLN A 84 -1.97 -10.36 -18.87
N LEU A 85 -1.27 -9.40 -18.27
CA LEU A 85 -0.19 -9.67 -17.31
C LEU A 85 -0.68 -10.48 -16.10
N ALA A 86 -1.89 -10.21 -15.63
CA ALA A 86 -2.48 -10.96 -14.52
C ALA A 86 -2.82 -12.41 -14.89
N ILE A 87 -3.23 -12.67 -16.13
CA ILE A 87 -3.43 -14.04 -16.65
C ILE A 87 -2.11 -14.82 -16.70
N GLU A 88 -1.04 -14.15 -17.09
CA GLU A 88 0.31 -14.72 -17.17
C GLU A 88 1.00 -14.85 -15.80
N CYS A 89 0.45 -14.18 -14.78
CA CYS A 89 1.00 -14.20 -13.44
C CYS A 89 1.00 -15.62 -12.85
N ARG A 90 2.10 -15.97 -12.18
CA ARG A 90 2.25 -17.29 -11.52
C ARG A 90 1.16 -17.56 -10.49
N TYR A 91 0.69 -16.52 -9.79
CA TYR A 91 -0.28 -16.63 -8.71
C TYR A 91 -1.67 -16.17 -9.16
N PRO A 92 -2.75 -16.70 -8.57
CA PRO A 92 -4.09 -16.23 -8.84
C PRO A 92 -4.23 -14.74 -8.54
N VAL A 93 -4.70 -13.96 -9.51
CA VAL A 93 -4.96 -12.51 -9.39
C VAL A 93 -6.46 -12.28 -9.47
N GLN A 94 -7.01 -11.58 -8.48
CA GLN A 94 -8.42 -11.22 -8.42
C GLN A 94 -8.57 -9.71 -8.49
N PHE A 95 -9.36 -9.23 -9.45
CA PHE A 95 -9.77 -7.83 -9.55
C PHE A 95 -11.10 -7.64 -8.83
N LEU A 96 -11.15 -6.72 -7.86
CA LEU A 96 -12.37 -6.43 -7.09
C LEU A 96 -13.12 -5.19 -7.58
N GLY A 97 -12.52 -4.41 -8.48
CA GLY A 97 -13.08 -3.12 -8.86
C GLY A 97 -13.08 -2.12 -7.70
N MET A 98 -13.92 -1.09 -7.81
CA MET A 98 -14.06 -0.08 -6.76
C MET A 98 -14.82 -0.63 -5.56
N LEU A 99 -14.27 -0.46 -4.38
CA LEU A 99 -14.86 -0.85 -3.11
C LEU A 99 -15.22 0.39 -2.28
N SER A 100 -16.24 0.28 -1.45
CA SER A 100 -16.47 1.21 -0.36
C SER A 100 -15.35 1.10 0.70
N GLN A 101 -15.17 2.12 1.54
CA GLN A 101 -14.18 2.07 2.62
C GLN A 101 -14.39 0.86 3.56
N ALA A 102 -15.64 0.49 3.83
CA ALA A 102 -15.95 -0.65 4.70
C ALA A 102 -15.56 -1.98 4.05
N GLU A 103 -15.86 -2.16 2.77
CA GLU A 103 -15.44 -3.36 2.01
C GLU A 103 -13.93 -3.43 1.88
N LEU A 104 -13.26 -2.30 1.63
CA LEU A 104 -11.80 -2.24 1.57
C LEU A 104 -11.16 -2.60 2.91
N ALA A 105 -11.70 -2.09 4.03
CA ALA A 105 -11.22 -2.44 5.36
C ALA A 105 -11.35 -3.95 5.64
N GLU A 106 -12.43 -4.58 5.15
CA GLU A 106 -12.60 -6.03 5.26
C GLU A 106 -11.56 -6.79 4.43
N GLN A 107 -11.27 -6.33 3.22
CA GLN A 107 -10.20 -6.91 2.39
C GLN A 107 -8.83 -6.76 3.04
N PHE A 108 -8.54 -5.63 3.68
CA PHE A 108 -7.30 -5.45 4.44
C PHE A 108 -7.20 -6.41 5.61
N ARG A 109 -8.26 -6.59 6.40
CA ARG A 109 -8.27 -7.56 7.52
C ARG A 109 -8.02 -8.99 7.07
N GLN A 110 -8.46 -9.35 5.86
CA GLN A 110 -8.23 -10.66 5.27
C GLN A 110 -6.83 -10.82 4.67
N SER A 111 -6.10 -9.73 4.44
CA SER A 111 -4.80 -9.74 3.77
C SER A 111 -3.64 -9.79 4.76
N ASP A 112 -2.53 -10.37 4.35
CA ASP A 112 -1.31 -10.48 5.14
C ASP A 112 -0.37 -9.30 4.85
N VAL A 113 -0.27 -8.92 3.57
CA VAL A 113 0.58 -7.81 3.12
C VAL A 113 -0.22 -6.90 2.21
N PHE A 114 -0.17 -5.60 2.49
CA PHE A 114 -0.56 -4.54 1.57
C PHE A 114 0.66 -4.04 0.82
N ILE A 115 0.54 -3.84 -0.48
CA ILE A 115 1.62 -3.29 -1.31
C ILE A 115 1.16 -2.13 -2.16
N LEU A 116 1.94 -1.04 -2.14
CA LEU A 116 1.73 0.15 -2.99
C LEU A 116 3.02 0.51 -3.73
N PRO A 117 3.27 -0.08 -4.92
CA PRO A 117 4.50 0.10 -5.67
C PRO A 117 4.45 1.31 -6.61
N SER A 118 3.71 2.35 -6.24
CA SER A 118 3.49 3.55 -7.05
C SER A 118 4.78 4.27 -7.40
N PHE A 119 4.85 4.86 -8.57
CA PHE A 119 5.96 5.73 -8.98
C PHE A 119 5.79 7.17 -8.51
N PHE A 120 4.55 7.57 -8.23
CA PHE A 120 4.21 8.89 -7.72
C PHE A 120 3.00 8.83 -6.78
N GLU A 121 3.14 9.46 -5.61
CA GLU A 121 2.08 9.65 -4.61
C GLU A 121 2.27 11.00 -3.89
N GLY A 122 1.18 11.45 -3.25
CA GLY A 122 1.29 12.38 -2.14
C GLY A 122 1.68 11.63 -0.86
N LEU A 123 0.80 11.59 0.14
CA LEU A 123 1.06 10.85 1.38
C LEU A 123 0.54 9.40 1.37
N ALA A 124 -0.26 8.99 0.40
CA ALA A 124 -0.85 7.66 0.29
C ALA A 124 -1.45 7.13 1.61
N LEU A 125 -2.51 7.77 2.11
CA LEU A 125 -3.22 7.39 3.36
C LEU A 125 -3.61 5.91 3.43
N VAL A 126 -3.77 5.27 2.29
CA VAL A 126 -4.10 3.85 2.18
C VAL A 126 -3.08 2.94 2.86
N ASN A 127 -1.80 3.37 2.98
CA ASN A 127 -0.79 2.65 3.76
C ASN A 127 -1.19 2.59 5.25
N ILE A 128 -1.66 3.73 5.79
CA ILE A 128 -2.10 3.83 7.19
C ILE A 128 -3.38 3.02 7.42
N GLU A 129 -4.31 3.09 6.47
CA GLU A 129 -5.57 2.34 6.51
C GLU A 129 -5.33 0.82 6.51
N ALA A 130 -4.41 0.34 5.68
CA ALA A 130 -4.00 -1.05 5.64
C ALA A 130 -3.32 -1.49 6.96
N MET A 131 -2.39 -0.67 7.49
CA MET A 131 -1.77 -0.92 8.79
C MET A 131 -2.79 -0.97 9.92
N ALA A 132 -3.76 -0.05 9.93
CA ALA A 132 -4.83 -0.01 10.92
C ALA A 132 -5.67 -1.30 10.93
N CYS A 133 -5.77 -1.99 9.79
CA CYS A 133 -6.45 -3.27 9.65
C CYS A 133 -5.53 -4.50 9.90
N GLY A 134 -4.25 -4.28 10.20
CA GLY A 134 -3.29 -5.35 10.53
C GLY A 134 -2.56 -5.94 9.33
N CYS A 135 -2.52 -5.24 8.19
CA CYS A 135 -1.61 -5.59 7.10
C CYS A 135 -0.18 -5.17 7.42
N LYS A 136 0.79 -5.99 7.08
CA LYS A 136 2.16 -5.56 6.90
C LYS A 136 2.22 -4.72 5.62
N VAL A 137 3.03 -3.67 5.60
CA VAL A 137 3.02 -2.71 4.49
C VAL A 137 4.35 -2.70 3.75
N VAL A 138 4.26 -2.76 2.42
CA VAL A 138 5.37 -2.53 1.49
C VAL A 138 4.96 -1.38 0.57
N CYS A 139 5.79 -0.36 0.44
CA CYS A 139 5.51 0.70 -0.54
C CYS A 139 6.80 1.25 -1.16
N SER A 140 6.68 1.94 -2.26
CA SER A 140 7.79 2.64 -2.89
C SER A 140 8.31 3.76 -1.99
N ASP A 141 9.63 3.96 -1.99
CA ASP A 141 10.32 5.06 -1.31
C ASP A 141 10.17 6.35 -2.12
N ILE A 142 8.99 6.96 -2.03
CA ILE A 142 8.65 8.20 -2.70
C ILE A 142 9.14 9.38 -1.85
N PRO A 143 9.74 10.41 -2.46
CA PRO A 143 10.25 11.57 -1.74
C PRO A 143 9.24 12.17 -0.76
N GLY A 144 9.64 12.36 0.50
CA GLY A 144 8.82 12.92 1.57
C GLY A 144 7.85 11.93 2.25
N MET A 145 7.57 10.78 1.64
CA MET A 145 6.70 9.79 2.26
C MET A 145 7.40 9.09 3.42
N LYS A 146 8.61 8.60 3.20
CA LYS A 146 9.41 7.93 4.22
C LYS A 146 9.64 8.83 5.42
N ASP A 147 10.10 10.07 5.19
CA ASP A 147 10.34 11.05 6.26
C ASP A 147 9.09 11.29 7.10
N TRP A 148 7.93 11.45 6.43
CA TRP A 148 6.65 11.62 7.12
C TRP A 148 6.29 10.42 8.00
N PHE A 149 6.48 9.19 7.50
CA PHE A 149 6.20 7.99 8.28
C PHE A 149 7.16 7.83 9.46
N GLU A 150 8.45 8.10 9.28
CA GLU A 150 9.44 8.07 10.37
C GLU A 150 9.11 9.07 11.49
N GLU A 151 8.57 10.24 11.15
CA GLU A 151 8.15 11.26 12.12
C GLU A 151 6.83 10.92 12.83
N ASN A 152 5.87 10.28 12.16
CA ASN A 152 4.48 10.16 12.63
C ASN A 152 4.08 8.73 13.02
N VAL A 153 4.79 7.71 12.57
CA VAL A 153 4.49 6.30 12.84
C VAL A 153 5.72 5.65 13.49
N PRO A 154 5.73 5.49 14.82
CA PRO A 154 6.86 4.87 15.52
C PRO A 154 7.09 3.42 15.08
N GLY A 155 8.36 3.03 14.97
CA GLY A 155 8.78 1.67 14.63
C GLY A 155 8.90 1.42 13.12
N GLU A 156 9.51 0.29 12.75
CA GLU A 156 9.75 -0.11 11.35
C GLU A 156 8.52 -0.82 10.75
N GLN A 157 7.39 -0.12 10.74
CA GLN A 157 6.10 -0.69 10.32
C GLN A 157 6.01 -0.91 8.80
N ILE A 158 6.71 -0.07 8.00
CA ILE A 158 6.66 -0.08 6.56
C ILE A 158 8.02 -0.48 5.98
N THR A 159 8.00 -1.35 4.98
CA THR A 159 9.17 -1.59 4.15
C THR A 159 9.13 -0.69 2.92
N PHE A 160 10.06 0.25 2.85
CA PHE A 160 10.22 1.14 1.72
C PHE A 160 11.12 0.52 0.66
N VAL A 161 10.64 0.47 -0.57
CA VAL A 161 11.35 -0.08 -1.74
C VAL A 161 11.88 1.06 -2.59
N LYS A 162 13.20 1.14 -2.73
CA LYS A 162 13.85 2.15 -3.55
C LYS A 162 13.30 2.14 -4.97
N LEU A 163 12.85 3.31 -5.45
CA LEU A 163 12.39 3.52 -6.81
C LEU A 163 13.50 3.21 -7.85
N PRO A 164 13.13 2.88 -9.09
CA PRO A 164 14.06 2.97 -10.22
C PRO A 164 14.45 4.42 -10.43
N ARG A 165 15.43 4.70 -11.26
CA ARG A 165 15.68 6.06 -11.73
C ARG A 165 14.45 6.54 -12.50
N MET A 166 14.04 7.78 -12.23
CA MET A 166 12.88 8.39 -12.86
C MET A 166 13.32 9.31 -14.01
N GLU A 167 12.64 9.26 -15.15
CA GLU A 167 12.81 10.21 -16.23
C GLU A 167 12.14 11.54 -15.90
N ASN A 168 10.98 11.45 -15.26
CA ASN A 168 10.23 12.59 -14.72
C ASN A 168 9.47 12.17 -13.44
N ALA A 169 8.47 12.93 -13.01
CA ALA A 169 7.80 12.72 -11.72
C ALA A 169 7.14 11.36 -11.55
N ASP A 170 6.62 10.75 -12.63
CA ASP A 170 5.83 9.51 -12.58
C ASP A 170 6.20 8.48 -13.68
N GLU A 171 7.28 8.73 -14.40
CA GLU A 171 7.77 7.83 -15.46
C GLU A 171 9.14 7.25 -15.09
N PRO A 172 9.20 5.95 -14.80
CA PRO A 172 10.45 5.27 -14.50
C PRO A 172 11.26 4.98 -15.78
N VAL A 173 12.58 4.95 -15.64
CA VAL A 173 13.48 4.44 -16.68
C VAL A 173 13.22 2.96 -16.89
N ALA A 174 12.79 2.58 -18.09
CA ALA A 174 12.33 1.23 -18.41
C ALA A 174 13.36 0.13 -18.11
N GLU A 175 14.66 0.41 -18.39
CA GLU A 175 15.76 -0.53 -18.18
C GLU A 175 16.00 -0.87 -16.71
N GLU A 176 15.52 -0.03 -15.77
CA GLU A 176 15.67 -0.26 -14.34
C GLU A 176 14.47 -0.97 -13.70
N LEU A 177 13.36 -1.14 -14.44
CA LEU A 177 12.16 -1.82 -13.94
C LEU A 177 12.44 -3.26 -13.47
N PRO A 178 13.21 -4.11 -14.17
CA PRO A 178 13.49 -5.47 -13.67
C PRO A 178 14.19 -5.48 -12.31
N ALA A 179 15.09 -4.55 -12.06
CA ALA A 179 15.76 -4.42 -10.76
C ALA A 179 14.81 -3.91 -9.66
N PHE A 180 13.86 -3.05 -10.01
CA PHE A 180 12.80 -2.60 -9.10
C PHE A 180 11.85 -3.74 -8.75
N GLU A 181 11.43 -4.54 -9.73
CA GLU A 181 10.58 -5.72 -9.57
C GLU A 181 11.22 -6.77 -8.64
N GLN A 182 12.53 -6.99 -8.75
CA GLN A 182 13.27 -7.87 -7.84
C GLN A 182 13.28 -7.31 -6.40
N ARG A 183 13.46 -5.99 -6.22
CA ARG A 183 13.40 -5.36 -4.90
C ARG A 183 11.99 -5.46 -4.28
N LEU A 184 10.92 -5.30 -5.09
CA LEU A 184 9.55 -5.52 -4.65
C LEU A 184 9.33 -6.96 -4.17
N ALA A 185 9.80 -7.94 -4.93
CA ALA A 185 9.69 -9.35 -4.57
C ALA A 185 10.43 -9.65 -3.26
N GLU A 186 11.64 -9.14 -3.09
CA GLU A 186 12.41 -9.33 -1.87
C GLU A 186 11.73 -8.70 -0.65
N ALA A 187 11.21 -7.48 -0.77
CA ALA A 187 10.46 -6.82 0.29
C ALA A 187 9.18 -7.59 0.67
N LEU A 188 8.45 -8.10 -0.33
CA LEU A 188 7.28 -8.96 -0.10
C LEU A 188 7.69 -10.25 0.62
N ARG A 189 8.76 -10.92 0.19
CA ARG A 189 9.27 -12.14 0.82
C ARG A 189 9.59 -11.90 2.29
N GLN A 190 10.35 -10.84 2.61
CA GLN A 190 10.69 -10.48 3.98
C GLN A 190 9.44 -10.26 4.85
N LYS A 191 8.43 -9.53 4.35
CA LYS A 191 7.18 -9.30 5.09
C LYS A 191 6.34 -10.57 5.26
N LEU A 192 6.33 -11.47 4.30
CA LEU A 192 5.62 -12.75 4.40
C LEU A 192 6.28 -13.71 5.39
N GLU A 193 7.62 -13.70 5.47
CA GLU A 193 8.39 -14.53 6.39
C GLU A 193 8.47 -13.98 7.82
N GLN A 194 8.18 -12.70 8.02
CA GLN A 194 8.16 -12.06 9.33
C GLN A 194 7.05 -12.67 10.20
N THR A 195 7.42 -13.29 11.31
CA THR A 195 6.49 -13.97 12.24
C THR A 195 5.94 -13.05 13.33
N GLU A 196 6.60 -11.95 13.60
CA GLU A 196 6.17 -11.00 14.63
C GLU A 196 5.01 -10.15 14.11
N GLU A 197 3.92 -10.14 14.88
CA GLU A 197 2.78 -9.24 14.69
C GLU A 197 3.03 -7.99 15.52
N GLU A 198 3.49 -6.93 14.89
CA GLU A 198 3.57 -5.62 15.52
C GLU A 198 2.22 -4.92 15.42
N THR A 199 1.69 -4.48 16.56
CA THR A 199 0.49 -3.62 16.56
C THR A 199 0.94 -2.19 16.28
N PRO A 200 0.57 -1.60 15.14
CA PRO A 200 1.02 -0.26 14.78
C PRO A 200 0.46 0.80 15.74
N GLN A 201 1.34 1.66 16.24
CA GLN A 201 0.97 2.78 17.12
C GLN A 201 0.55 3.99 16.29
N ILE A 202 -0.58 3.89 15.60
CA ILE A 202 -1.09 4.91 14.67
C ILE A 202 -2.36 5.62 15.17
N SER A 203 -2.83 5.33 16.38
CA SER A 203 -4.07 5.93 16.92
C SER A 203 -4.04 7.46 17.00
N GLN A 204 -2.84 8.05 17.18
CA GLN A 204 -2.64 9.50 17.22
C GLN A 204 -2.88 10.19 15.88
N ILE A 205 -2.78 9.50 14.77
CA ILE A 205 -3.02 10.03 13.42
C ILE A 205 -4.43 9.69 12.89
N SER A 206 -5.38 9.34 13.75
CA SER A 206 -6.78 9.23 13.33
C SER A 206 -7.41 10.62 13.19
N TRP A 207 -8.38 10.76 12.27
CA TRP A 207 -9.13 12.02 12.13
C TRP A 207 -9.75 12.49 13.43
N ARG A 208 -10.19 11.58 14.28
CA ARG A 208 -10.73 11.89 15.60
C ARG A 208 -9.67 12.58 16.47
N LYS A 209 -8.46 12.04 16.55
CA LYS A 209 -7.38 12.63 17.36
C LYS A 209 -6.91 13.97 16.81
N ILE A 210 -6.77 14.08 15.50
CA ILE A 210 -6.43 15.36 14.85
C ILE A 210 -7.48 16.43 15.16
N SER A 211 -8.77 16.10 15.07
CA SER A 211 -9.83 17.06 15.38
C SER A 211 -9.82 17.52 16.85
N GLU A 212 -9.53 16.62 17.80
CA GLU A 212 -9.36 16.98 19.21
C GLU A 212 -8.21 17.98 19.44
N CYS A 213 -7.12 17.88 18.63
CA CYS A 213 -5.98 18.81 18.70
C CYS A 213 -6.28 20.18 18.08
N VAL A 214 -7.14 20.24 17.07
CA VAL A 214 -7.49 21.50 16.38
C VAL A 214 -8.51 22.32 17.18
N LEU A 215 -9.42 21.65 17.92
CA LEU A 215 -10.49 22.28 18.69
C LEU A 215 -10.05 22.79 20.08
N ARG A 216 -8.80 22.53 20.45
CA ARG A 216 -8.16 23.09 21.67
C ARG A 216 -7.36 24.35 21.35
#